data_b0451b3b89315567991b832ce9a64ca0
#
_entry.id   b0451b3b89315567991b832ce9a64ca0
#
_cell.length_a   1.000
_cell.length_b   1.000
_cell.length_c   1.000
_cell.angle_alpha   90.00
_cell.angle_beta   90.00
_cell.angle_gamma   90.00
#
_symmetry.space_group_name_H-M   'P 1'
#
loop_
_entity.id
_entity.type
_entity.pdbx_description
1 polymer ?
#
loop_
_entity_poly.entity_id
_entity_poly.type
_entity_poly.pdbx_seq_one_letter_code
_entity_poly.pdbx_strand_id
1 'polypeptide(L)' 'PQGNDLDKWIERQVAVFPNITSEELASQIGVTSKTIKRRIAKMPHIKYVGSGYSGHWEVRKKK' A
#
# COMPACT_ATOMS: atom_id res chain seq x y z
N PRO A 1 -9.48 16.20 -1.06
CA PRO A 1 -9.79 14.79 -0.92
C PRO A 1 -8.91 13.88 -1.76
N GLN A 2 -8.02 14.45 -2.49
CA GLN A 2 -7.16 13.64 -3.35
C GLN A 2 -6.33 12.66 -2.53
N GLY A 3 -5.78 13.14 -1.44
CA GLY A 3 -4.97 12.27 -0.61
C GLY A 3 -5.77 11.10 -0.06
N ASN A 4 -7.00 11.37 0.35
CA ASN A 4 -7.85 10.32 0.89
C ASN A 4 -8.21 9.30 -0.17
N ASP A 5 -8.45 9.74 -1.39
CA ASP A 5 -8.79 8.82 -2.46
C ASP A 5 -7.63 7.88 -2.75
N LEU A 6 -6.42 8.43 -2.78
CA LEU A 6 -5.25 7.61 -3.03
C LEU A 6 -5.03 6.62 -1.89
N ASP A 7 -5.19 7.08 -0.67
CA ASP A 7 -4.99 6.20 0.48
C ASP A 7 -5.99 5.05 0.47
N LYS A 8 -7.24 5.35 0.15
CA LYS A 8 -8.26 4.32 0.10
C LYS A 8 -7.98 3.34 -1.03
N TRP A 9 -7.48 3.83 -2.15
CA TRP A 9 -7.15 2.96 -3.25
C TRP A 9 -6.02 2.00 -2.86
N ILE A 10 -4.99 2.51 -2.20
CA ILE A 10 -3.88 1.69 -1.77
C ILE A 10 -4.36 0.64 -0.78
N GLU A 11 -5.17 1.05 0.17
CA GLU A 11 -5.68 0.13 1.18
C GLU A 11 -6.46 -1.02 0.53
N ARG A 12 -7.29 -0.68 -0.46
CA ARG A 12 -8.06 -1.70 -1.15
C ARG A 12 -7.15 -2.65 -1.92
N GLN A 13 -6.13 -2.11 -2.59
CA GLN A 13 -5.25 -2.95 -3.39
C GLN A 13 -4.48 -3.93 -2.52
N VAL A 14 -3.95 -3.48 -1.40
CA VAL A 14 -3.18 -4.37 -0.56
C VAL A 14 -4.08 -5.39 0.14
N ALA A 15 -5.33 -5.04 0.37
CA ALA A 15 -6.26 -5.99 0.99
C ALA A 15 -6.64 -7.10 0.01
N VAL A 16 -6.82 -6.74 -1.25
CA VAL A 16 -7.19 -7.72 -2.28
C VAL A 16 -5.98 -8.52 -2.75
N PHE A 17 -4.85 -7.83 -2.88
CA PHE A 17 -3.62 -8.47 -3.36
C PHE A 17 -2.53 -8.30 -2.32
N PRO A 18 -2.53 -9.12 -1.28
CA PRO A 18 -1.56 -8.92 -0.19
C PRO A 18 -0.10 -9.10 -0.62
N ASN A 19 0.13 -9.72 -1.76
CA ASN A 19 1.50 -9.89 -2.25
C ASN A 19 1.92 -8.83 -3.25
N ILE A 20 1.10 -7.84 -3.49
CA ILE A 20 1.43 -6.78 -4.42
C ILE A 20 2.58 -5.94 -3.87
N THR A 21 3.48 -5.52 -4.73
CA THR A 21 4.62 -4.71 -4.31
C THR A 21 4.28 -3.22 -4.44
N SER A 22 5.04 -2.41 -3.72
CA SER A 22 4.86 -0.97 -3.83
C SER A 22 5.20 -0.50 -5.24
N GLU A 23 6.10 -1.18 -5.92
CA GLU A 23 6.43 -0.83 -7.28
C GLU A 23 5.27 -1.10 -8.21
N GLU A 24 4.56 -2.19 -7.99
CA GLU A 24 3.39 -2.49 -8.80
C GLU A 24 2.28 -1.47 -8.57
N LEU A 25 2.09 -1.10 -7.31
CA LEU A 25 1.11 -0.07 -7.01
C LEU A 25 1.45 1.24 -7.70
N ALA A 26 2.71 1.62 -7.61
CA ALA A 26 3.16 2.87 -8.23
C ALA A 26 2.97 2.84 -9.74
N SER A 27 3.26 1.70 -10.35
CA SER A 27 3.16 1.57 -11.79
C SER A 27 1.72 1.73 -12.28
N GLN A 28 0.76 1.27 -11.49
CA GLN A 28 -0.63 1.33 -11.90
C GLN A 28 -1.17 2.75 -11.99
N ILE A 29 -0.64 3.64 -11.17
CA ILE A 29 -1.13 5.01 -11.15
C ILE A 29 -0.10 6.02 -11.60
N GLY A 30 1.06 5.54 -12.09
CA GLY A 30 2.02 6.43 -12.69
C GLY A 30 2.83 7.28 -11.73
N VAL A 31 3.07 6.75 -10.54
CA VAL A 31 3.93 7.45 -9.57
C VAL A 31 5.12 6.57 -9.24
N THR A 32 6.00 7.06 -8.38
CA THR A 32 7.16 6.28 -7.99
C THR A 32 6.82 5.44 -6.76
N SER A 33 7.60 4.37 -6.57
CA SER A 33 7.39 3.53 -5.40
C SER A 33 7.65 4.31 -4.12
N LYS A 34 8.52 5.30 -4.19
CA LYS A 34 8.78 6.15 -3.04
C LYS A 34 7.51 6.88 -2.60
N THR A 35 6.73 7.33 -3.57
CA THR A 35 5.46 7.99 -3.26
C THR A 35 4.51 7.03 -2.55
N ILE A 36 4.44 5.80 -3.02
CA ILE A 36 3.57 4.80 -2.40
C ILE A 36 4.03 4.53 -0.97
N LYS A 37 5.32 4.34 -0.78
CA LYS A 37 5.83 4.05 0.56
C LYS A 37 5.57 5.21 1.51
N ARG A 38 5.67 6.42 1.00
CA ARG A 38 5.43 7.60 1.82
C ARG A 38 3.97 7.66 2.27
N ARG A 39 3.06 7.34 1.36
CA ARG A 39 1.65 7.31 1.71
C ARG A 39 1.34 6.25 2.74
N ILE A 40 1.92 5.07 2.54
CA ILE A 40 1.68 3.96 3.46
C ILE A 40 2.24 4.27 4.83
N ALA A 41 3.34 5.00 4.88
CA ALA A 41 3.93 5.37 6.17
C ALA A 41 2.98 6.22 7.01
N LYS A 42 2.04 6.90 6.37
CA LYS A 42 1.05 7.70 7.08
C LYS A 42 -0.20 6.91 7.46
N MET A 43 -0.23 5.65 7.07
CA MET A 43 -1.38 4.78 7.39
C MET A 43 -0.91 3.69 8.34
N PRO A 44 -1.04 3.91 9.65
CA PRO A 44 -0.50 2.94 10.61
C PRO A 44 -1.19 1.59 10.58
N HIS A 45 -2.35 1.50 9.98
CA HIS A 45 -3.07 0.24 9.91
C HIS A 45 -2.62 -0.64 8.75
N ILE A 46 -1.71 -0.16 7.93
CA ILE A 46 -1.18 -0.92 6.81
C ILE A 46 0.33 -1.04 7.00
N LYS A 47 0.85 -2.25 6.87
CA LYS A 47 2.27 -2.43 6.97
C LYS A 47 2.70 -3.63 6.13
N TYR A 48 3.93 -3.61 5.70
CA TYR A 48 4.51 -4.69 4.91
C TYR A 48 5.28 -5.61 5.83
N VAL A 49 5.00 -6.88 5.76
CA VAL A 49 5.63 -7.90 6.60
C VAL A 49 6.50 -8.76 5.73
N GLY A 50 7.75 -8.95 6.13
CA GLY A 50 8.69 -9.73 5.37
C GLY A 50 9.55 -8.85 4.50
N SER A 51 10.20 -9.45 3.53
CA SER A 51 11.06 -8.69 2.64
C SER A 51 11.05 -9.32 1.25
N GLY A 52 11.24 -8.48 0.25
CA GLY A 52 11.30 -8.93 -1.11
C GLY A 52 10.03 -9.64 -1.53
N TYR A 53 10.21 -10.72 -2.25
CA TYR A 53 9.07 -11.43 -2.80
C TYR A 53 8.35 -12.30 -1.79
N SER A 54 8.97 -12.54 -0.65
CA SER A 54 8.35 -13.39 0.35
C SER A 54 7.51 -12.57 1.33
N GLY A 55 7.46 -11.27 1.15
CA GLY A 55 6.67 -10.43 2.03
C GLY A 55 5.24 -10.30 1.60
N HIS A 56 4.47 -9.65 2.43
CA HIS A 56 3.08 -9.38 2.10
C HIS A 56 2.60 -8.18 2.90
N TRP A 57 1.49 -7.60 2.46
CA TRP A 57 0.89 -6.47 3.15
C TRP A 57 -0.13 -6.96 4.16
N GLU A 58 -0.18 -6.29 5.29
CA GLU A 58 -1.20 -6.56 6.29
C GLU A 58 -2.00 -5.30 6.52
N VAL A 59 -3.31 -5.44 6.51
CA VAL A 59 -4.20 -4.33 6.78
C VAL A 59 -4.93 -4.61 8.07
N ARG A 60 -4.67 -3.79 9.07
CA ARG A 60 -5.34 -3.93 10.35
C ARG A 60 -6.55 -3.06 10.38
N LYS A 61 -7.67 -3.69 10.42
CA LYS A 61 -8.90 -2.95 10.51
C LYS A 61 -9.15 -2.56 11.93
N LYS A 62 -9.31 -1.29 12.10
CA LYS A 62 -9.64 -0.81 13.41
C LYS A 62 -11.13 -0.84 13.59
N LYS A 63 -11.54 -1.18 14.73
CA LYS A 63 -12.98 -1.30 14.96
C LYS A 63 -13.69 0.00 15.00
#